data_133685965fdbe74f39e7a37ab39f544e
#
_entry.id   133685965fdbe74f39e7a37ab39f544e
#
_cell.length_a   1.000
_cell.length_b   1.000
_cell.length_c   1.000
_cell.angle_alpha   90.00
_cell.angle_beta   90.00
_cell.angle_gamma   90.00
#
_symmetry.space_group_name_H-M   'P 1'
#
loop_
_entity.id
_entity.type
_entity.pdbx_description
1 polymer ?
#
loop_
_entity_poly.entity_id
_entity_poly.type
_entity_poly.pdbx_seq_one_letter_code
_entity_poly.pdbx_strand_id
1 'polypeptide(L)'
;MIRMVDLPALHKPIQSELDLAADHVLGHQHFVGGPEVQVFEEAFAAWVGSRYCVTVNSGTAALLLGLMALDLPNGAKVATVANTFLATVEAIIWAGYDVAWVDIDPDTGLMDPSSLEEVLRREHVAAVLPVHLYGAAAPMPAIVEIAHRHGAQVVVDACQAHGTRVRTPAGLMPAVWGTRWAAYSFYPTKNLGALGDGGAILTDDKEIADRVRLLRHHGQRVRNESTRPGFTERLDTLQAAWLLAKLPHLATWNGRRRELAAIYDGILPAALRLRNDLHGESVFHLYTIRLPHRDVVRELLAAQGVQADVYYPHPAYSLLPGSRPRLPATQRLMDQVLSLPIHPALADDDVRRIALEVVEAAT
;
A
#
# COMPACT_ATOMS: atom_id res chain seq x y z
N MET A 1 2.43 26.50 7.62
CA MET A 1 1.45 25.40 7.50
C MET A 1 2.23 24.10 7.45
N ILE A 2 1.96 23.18 8.36
CA ILE A 2 2.54 21.85 8.38
C ILE A 2 1.67 20.97 7.49
N ARG A 3 2.26 20.35 6.45
CA ARG A 3 1.56 19.53 5.45
C ARG A 3 1.58 18.06 5.84
N MET A 4 0.60 17.29 5.35
CA MET A 4 0.60 15.83 5.46
C MET A 4 1.84 15.20 4.79
N VAL A 5 2.23 15.74 3.61
CA VAL A 5 3.44 15.40 2.86
C VAL A 5 4.04 16.67 2.28
N ASP A 6 5.35 16.84 2.38
CA ASP A 6 6.08 17.97 1.79
C ASP A 6 7.09 17.46 0.75
N LEU A 7 6.59 17.25 -0.49
CA LEU A 7 7.43 16.75 -1.59
C LEU A 7 8.57 17.73 -1.94
N PRO A 8 8.37 19.08 -1.99
CA PRO A 8 9.47 20.00 -2.21
C PRO A 8 10.60 19.85 -1.18
N ALA A 9 10.27 19.75 0.11
CA ALA A 9 11.27 19.58 1.17
C ALA A 9 11.97 18.22 1.09
N LEU A 10 11.26 17.16 0.65
CA LEU A 10 11.81 15.83 0.48
C LEU A 10 12.74 15.74 -0.75
N HIS A 11 12.39 16.43 -1.86
CA HIS A 11 13.15 16.33 -3.11
C HIS A 11 14.34 17.28 -3.16
N LYS A 12 14.27 18.43 -2.49
CA LYS A 12 15.34 19.44 -2.53
C LYS A 12 16.75 18.90 -2.23
N PRO A 13 16.97 18.01 -1.22
CA PRO A 13 18.29 17.46 -0.96
C PRO A 13 18.85 16.57 -2.06
N ILE A 14 17.98 15.96 -2.87
CA ILE A 14 18.35 15.00 -3.93
C ILE A 14 18.06 15.56 -5.34
N GLN A 15 17.84 16.88 -5.47
CA GLN A 15 17.45 17.48 -6.73
C GLN A 15 18.44 17.18 -7.87
N SER A 16 19.75 17.26 -7.59
CA SER A 16 20.78 16.97 -8.59
C SER A 16 20.73 15.52 -9.08
N GLU A 17 20.40 14.57 -8.21
CA GLU A 17 20.24 13.16 -8.58
C GLU A 17 19.02 12.97 -9.49
N LEU A 18 17.92 13.68 -9.20
CA LEU A 18 16.70 13.66 -10.01
C LEU A 18 16.93 14.31 -11.39
N ASP A 19 17.66 15.41 -11.45
CA ASP A 19 18.00 16.11 -12.70
C ASP A 19 18.89 15.23 -13.58
N LEU A 20 19.95 14.63 -13.02
CA LEU A 20 20.83 13.69 -13.72
C LEU A 20 20.07 12.47 -14.28
N ALA A 21 19.14 11.92 -13.49
CA ALA A 21 18.33 10.80 -13.94
C ALA A 21 17.44 11.18 -15.14
N ALA A 22 16.87 12.40 -15.13
CA ALA A 22 16.07 12.92 -16.24
C ALA A 22 16.95 13.15 -17.48
N ASP A 23 18.10 13.82 -17.32
CA ASP A 23 19.02 14.13 -18.41
C ASP A 23 19.53 12.84 -19.11
N HIS A 24 19.76 11.79 -18.34
CA HIS A 24 20.17 10.50 -18.91
C HIS A 24 19.10 9.93 -19.85
N VAL A 25 17.82 9.93 -19.45
CA VAL A 25 16.72 9.46 -20.30
C VAL A 25 16.49 10.37 -21.51
N LEU A 26 16.58 11.68 -21.31
CA LEU A 26 16.49 12.67 -22.40
C LEU A 26 17.62 12.50 -23.40
N GLY A 27 18.80 12.07 -22.99
CA GLY A 27 19.94 11.81 -23.85
C GLY A 27 19.75 10.68 -24.84
N HIS A 28 19.11 9.58 -24.44
CA HIS A 28 18.86 8.41 -25.33
C HIS A 28 17.43 8.34 -25.88
N GLN A 29 16.47 9.09 -25.33
CA GLN A 29 15.08 9.22 -25.81
C GLN A 29 14.24 7.93 -25.86
N HIS A 30 14.60 6.90 -25.11
CA HIS A 30 13.80 5.69 -24.95
C HIS A 30 12.79 5.86 -23.82
N PHE A 31 11.70 6.60 -24.05
CA PHE A 31 10.73 6.98 -23.02
C PHE A 31 9.83 5.83 -22.54
N VAL A 32 9.71 4.74 -23.32
CA VAL A 32 8.90 3.57 -22.96
C VAL A 32 9.71 2.30 -23.17
N GLY A 33 9.86 1.50 -22.10
CA GLY A 33 10.62 0.25 -22.16
C GLY A 33 12.14 0.45 -22.27
N GLY A 34 12.64 1.61 -21.80
CA GLY A 34 14.08 1.89 -21.73
C GLY A 34 14.77 1.02 -20.65
N PRO A 35 16.12 1.00 -20.64
CA PRO A 35 16.90 0.13 -19.77
C PRO A 35 16.65 0.40 -18.28
N GLU A 36 16.29 1.63 -17.87
CA GLU A 36 16.01 2.00 -16.49
C GLU A 36 14.86 1.22 -15.89
N VAL A 37 13.87 0.82 -16.72
CA VAL A 37 12.74 0.01 -16.27
C VAL A 37 13.22 -1.35 -15.75
N GLN A 38 14.08 -2.04 -16.51
CA GLN A 38 14.63 -3.32 -16.09
C GLN A 38 15.54 -3.18 -14.88
N VAL A 39 16.42 -2.17 -14.88
CA VAL A 39 17.35 -1.91 -13.76
C VAL A 39 16.56 -1.62 -12.48
N PHE A 40 15.48 -0.85 -12.58
CA PHE A 40 14.62 -0.58 -11.44
C PHE A 40 13.88 -1.85 -10.96
N GLU A 41 13.35 -2.67 -11.88
CA GLU A 41 12.71 -3.94 -11.54
C GLU A 41 13.66 -4.84 -10.75
N GLU A 42 14.91 -5.00 -11.20
CA GLU A 42 15.95 -5.80 -10.54
C GLU A 42 16.33 -5.21 -9.16
N ALA A 43 16.57 -3.90 -9.10
CA ALA A 43 16.94 -3.20 -7.86
C ALA A 43 15.83 -3.26 -6.81
N PHE A 44 14.58 -3.03 -7.20
CA PHE A 44 13.46 -3.03 -6.27
C PHE A 44 13.09 -4.45 -5.81
N ALA A 45 13.17 -5.45 -6.70
CA ALA A 45 13.02 -6.86 -6.32
C ALA A 45 14.07 -7.27 -5.28
N ALA A 46 15.34 -6.93 -5.49
CA ALA A 46 16.42 -7.20 -4.55
C ALA A 46 16.22 -6.47 -3.21
N TRP A 47 15.80 -5.20 -3.25
CA TRP A 47 15.56 -4.39 -2.06
C TRP A 47 14.43 -4.94 -1.18
N VAL A 48 13.33 -5.40 -1.79
CA VAL A 48 12.21 -6.03 -1.07
C VAL A 48 12.55 -7.46 -0.64
N GLY A 49 13.41 -8.17 -1.38
CA GLY A 49 13.73 -9.58 -1.16
C GLY A 49 12.77 -10.53 -1.90
N SER A 50 12.34 -10.16 -3.11
CA SER A 50 11.56 -10.98 -4.03
C SER A 50 12.37 -11.33 -5.27
N ARG A 51 12.01 -12.43 -5.97
CA ARG A 51 12.74 -12.87 -7.18
C ARG A 51 12.42 -12.03 -8.41
N TYR A 52 11.19 -11.59 -8.54
CA TYR A 52 10.70 -10.85 -9.71
C TYR A 52 9.95 -9.61 -9.28
N CYS A 53 10.23 -8.52 -9.99
CA CYS A 53 9.44 -7.30 -10.00
C CYS A 53 8.95 -7.06 -11.44
N VAL A 54 7.70 -6.70 -11.59
CA VAL A 54 7.12 -6.29 -12.88
C VAL A 54 6.46 -4.94 -12.68
N THR A 55 7.05 -3.89 -13.22
CA THR A 55 6.52 -2.52 -13.10
C THR A 55 5.32 -2.30 -13.98
N VAL A 56 4.42 -1.45 -13.52
CA VAL A 56 3.20 -1.01 -14.20
C VAL A 56 2.98 0.49 -13.95
N ASN A 57 1.99 1.09 -14.60
CA ASN A 57 1.75 2.53 -14.52
C ASN A 57 1.06 3.01 -13.24
N SER A 58 0.53 2.13 -12.39
CA SER A 58 -0.11 2.52 -11.12
C SER A 58 -0.24 1.34 -10.15
N GLY A 59 -0.49 1.65 -8.85
CA GLY A 59 -0.85 0.61 -7.89
C GLY A 59 -2.16 -0.10 -8.23
N THR A 60 -3.13 0.62 -8.81
CA THR A 60 -4.39 0.05 -9.30
C THR A 60 -4.16 -0.97 -10.40
N ALA A 61 -3.30 -0.65 -11.38
CA ALA A 61 -2.91 -1.59 -12.44
C ALA A 61 -2.15 -2.80 -11.85
N ALA A 62 -1.31 -2.59 -10.82
CA ALA A 62 -0.62 -3.68 -10.14
C ALA A 62 -1.61 -4.67 -9.51
N LEU A 63 -2.62 -4.17 -8.78
CA LEU A 63 -3.68 -5.00 -8.20
C LEU A 63 -4.47 -5.73 -9.28
N LEU A 64 -4.94 -5.00 -10.30
CA LEU A 64 -5.74 -5.57 -11.39
C LEU A 64 -4.98 -6.67 -12.14
N LEU A 65 -3.77 -6.37 -12.64
CA LEU A 65 -3.00 -7.32 -13.41
C LEU A 65 -2.52 -8.51 -12.58
N GLY A 66 -2.21 -8.28 -11.29
CA GLY A 66 -1.90 -9.34 -10.34
C GLY A 66 -3.07 -10.30 -10.12
N LEU A 67 -4.29 -9.78 -9.94
CA LEU A 67 -5.52 -10.58 -9.82
C LEU A 67 -5.80 -11.35 -11.11
N MET A 68 -5.75 -10.71 -12.28
CA MET A 68 -5.93 -11.37 -13.56
C MET A 68 -4.87 -12.46 -13.84
N ALA A 69 -3.66 -12.30 -13.31
CA ALA A 69 -2.59 -13.30 -13.45
C ALA A 69 -2.84 -14.56 -12.62
N LEU A 70 -3.74 -14.53 -11.62
CA LEU A 70 -4.17 -15.74 -10.89
C LEU A 70 -4.99 -16.70 -11.76
N ASP A 71 -5.61 -16.18 -12.84
CA ASP A 71 -6.40 -16.95 -13.79
C ASP A 71 -7.54 -17.75 -13.12
N LEU A 72 -8.22 -17.11 -12.14
CA LEU A 72 -9.35 -17.70 -11.44
C LEU A 72 -10.60 -17.71 -12.32
N PRO A 73 -11.58 -18.60 -12.06
CA PRO A 73 -12.85 -18.58 -12.76
C PRO A 73 -13.59 -17.25 -12.59
N ASN A 74 -14.35 -16.81 -13.60
CA ASN A 74 -15.23 -15.65 -13.50
C ASN A 74 -16.21 -15.82 -12.31
N GLY A 75 -16.40 -14.76 -11.53
CA GLY A 75 -17.22 -14.77 -10.32
C GLY A 75 -16.58 -15.50 -9.14
N ALA A 76 -15.30 -15.89 -9.25
CA ALA A 76 -14.56 -16.38 -8.07
C ALA A 76 -14.50 -15.31 -6.99
N LYS A 77 -14.66 -15.71 -5.73
CA LYS A 77 -14.63 -14.75 -4.62
C LYS A 77 -13.22 -14.46 -4.17
N VAL A 78 -12.94 -13.17 -3.96
CA VAL A 78 -11.70 -12.67 -3.33
C VAL A 78 -12.06 -11.99 -2.01
N ALA A 79 -11.51 -12.48 -0.90
CA ALA A 79 -11.75 -11.91 0.42
C ALA A 79 -10.83 -10.71 0.66
N THR A 80 -11.43 -9.58 1.05
CA THR A 80 -10.68 -8.36 1.42
C THR A 80 -11.42 -7.55 2.47
N VAL A 81 -10.80 -6.49 2.97
CA VAL A 81 -11.37 -5.56 3.95
C VAL A 81 -12.01 -4.35 3.27
N ALA A 82 -12.99 -3.73 3.95
CA ALA A 82 -13.60 -2.49 3.44
C ALA A 82 -12.87 -1.23 3.95
N ASN A 83 -12.01 -1.35 4.97
CA ASN A 83 -11.09 -0.30 5.39
C ASN A 83 -9.82 -0.33 4.52
N THR A 84 -9.94 0.20 3.31
CA THR A 84 -8.85 0.27 2.32
C THR A 84 -9.10 1.40 1.33
N PHE A 85 -8.10 1.71 0.50
CA PHE A 85 -8.31 2.55 -0.68
C PHE A 85 -9.18 1.78 -1.69
N LEU A 86 -10.06 2.50 -2.36
CA LEU A 86 -11.05 1.89 -3.25
C LEU A 86 -10.45 1.03 -4.37
N ALA A 87 -9.23 1.32 -4.83
CA ALA A 87 -8.57 0.55 -5.87
C ALA A 87 -8.40 -0.95 -5.55
N THR A 88 -8.28 -1.32 -4.27
CA THR A 88 -8.24 -2.73 -3.84
C THR A 88 -9.49 -3.48 -4.29
N VAL A 89 -10.66 -2.85 -4.13
CA VAL A 89 -11.97 -3.42 -4.47
C VAL A 89 -12.27 -3.29 -5.97
N GLU A 90 -11.96 -2.14 -6.56
CA GLU A 90 -12.10 -1.91 -8.00
C GLU A 90 -11.34 -2.96 -8.81
N ALA A 91 -10.10 -3.26 -8.41
CA ALA A 91 -9.30 -4.27 -9.09
C ALA A 91 -9.92 -5.67 -9.05
N ILE A 92 -10.57 -6.06 -7.93
CA ILE A 92 -11.30 -7.34 -7.82
C ILE A 92 -12.45 -7.37 -8.82
N ILE A 93 -13.26 -6.30 -8.87
CA ILE A 93 -14.42 -6.20 -9.74
C ILE A 93 -14.00 -6.19 -11.22
N TRP A 94 -12.99 -5.38 -11.57
CA TRP A 94 -12.51 -5.28 -12.96
C TRP A 94 -11.80 -6.56 -13.44
N ALA A 95 -11.25 -7.35 -12.50
CA ALA A 95 -10.74 -8.68 -12.82
C ALA A 95 -11.85 -9.72 -13.07
N GLY A 96 -13.13 -9.35 -12.88
CA GLY A 96 -14.30 -10.24 -13.06
C GLY A 96 -14.57 -11.12 -11.85
N TYR A 97 -14.12 -10.73 -10.67
CA TYR A 97 -14.29 -11.47 -9.42
C TYR A 97 -15.29 -10.79 -8.48
N ASP A 98 -15.87 -11.57 -7.58
CA ASP A 98 -16.75 -11.10 -6.52
C ASP A 98 -15.97 -10.82 -5.24
N VAL A 99 -16.44 -9.85 -4.46
CA VAL A 99 -15.83 -9.49 -3.18
C VAL A 99 -16.48 -10.26 -2.02
N ALA A 100 -15.67 -10.97 -1.24
CA ALA A 100 -16.05 -11.48 0.08
C ALA A 100 -15.52 -10.54 1.16
N TRP A 101 -16.40 -9.98 1.97
CA TRP A 101 -16.04 -8.95 2.93
C TRP A 101 -15.58 -9.52 4.26
N VAL A 102 -14.41 -9.10 4.73
CA VAL A 102 -13.83 -9.44 6.02
C VAL A 102 -13.76 -8.19 6.89
N ASP A 103 -14.16 -8.29 8.16
CA ASP A 103 -14.03 -7.18 9.11
C ASP A 103 -12.57 -7.02 9.57
N ILE A 104 -12.31 -5.94 10.26
CA ILE A 104 -10.97 -5.59 10.74
C ILE A 104 -10.86 -5.77 12.26
N ASP A 105 -9.63 -5.91 12.73
CA ASP A 105 -9.28 -5.71 14.12
C ASP A 105 -9.33 -4.20 14.45
N PRO A 106 -10.17 -3.75 15.40
CA PRO A 106 -10.34 -2.34 15.72
C PRO A 106 -9.11 -1.67 16.33
N ASP A 107 -8.15 -2.44 16.86
CA ASP A 107 -6.92 -1.89 17.45
C ASP A 107 -5.83 -1.63 16.40
N THR A 108 -5.87 -2.34 15.28
CA THR A 108 -4.89 -2.20 14.20
C THR A 108 -5.46 -1.59 12.93
N GLY A 109 -6.77 -1.71 12.69
CA GLY A 109 -7.41 -1.33 11.43
C GLY A 109 -7.13 -2.31 10.28
N LEU A 110 -6.50 -3.45 10.54
CA LEU A 110 -6.10 -4.46 9.56
C LEU A 110 -7.06 -5.65 9.56
N MET A 111 -6.98 -6.52 8.54
CA MET A 111 -7.84 -7.71 8.42
C MET A 111 -7.81 -8.54 9.71
N ASP A 112 -8.99 -8.84 10.29
CA ASP A 112 -9.12 -9.71 11.46
C ASP A 112 -9.10 -11.19 11.03
N PRO A 113 -8.13 -12.00 11.52
CA PRO A 113 -8.07 -13.43 11.23
C PRO A 113 -9.33 -14.20 11.65
N SER A 114 -10.00 -13.79 12.73
CA SER A 114 -11.22 -14.47 13.21
C SER A 114 -12.38 -14.24 12.24
N SER A 115 -12.53 -12.99 11.76
CA SER A 115 -13.50 -12.65 10.73
C SER A 115 -13.19 -13.34 9.40
N LEU A 116 -11.91 -13.43 9.01
CA LEU A 116 -11.49 -14.18 7.82
C LEU A 116 -11.90 -15.66 7.92
N GLU A 117 -11.60 -16.32 9.03
CA GLU A 117 -11.97 -17.73 9.26
C GLU A 117 -13.49 -17.94 9.12
N GLU A 118 -14.30 -17.02 9.66
CA GLU A 118 -15.76 -17.11 9.53
C GLU A 118 -16.23 -16.99 8.07
N VAL A 119 -15.64 -16.08 7.30
CA VAL A 119 -15.98 -15.87 5.88
C VAL A 119 -15.62 -17.12 5.08
N LEU A 120 -14.42 -17.66 5.24
CA LEU A 120 -13.95 -18.82 4.49
C LEU A 120 -14.70 -20.12 4.84
N ARG A 121 -15.30 -20.22 6.05
CA ARG A 121 -16.19 -21.33 6.39
C ARG A 121 -17.55 -21.26 5.72
N ARG A 122 -18.05 -20.05 5.45
CA ARG A 122 -19.39 -19.83 4.90
C ARG A 122 -19.40 -19.78 3.38
N GLU A 123 -18.28 -19.38 2.79
CA GLU A 123 -18.18 -19.07 1.37
C GLU A 123 -16.93 -19.73 0.78
N HIS A 124 -17.05 -20.21 -0.46
CA HIS A 124 -15.87 -20.65 -1.20
C HIS A 124 -15.12 -19.42 -1.71
N VAL A 125 -13.95 -19.14 -1.11
CA VAL A 125 -13.07 -18.03 -1.47
C VAL A 125 -11.84 -18.56 -2.17
N ALA A 126 -11.57 -18.05 -3.37
CA ALA A 126 -10.42 -18.51 -4.18
C ALA A 126 -9.12 -17.79 -3.82
N ALA A 127 -9.21 -16.53 -3.36
CA ALA A 127 -8.04 -15.77 -2.94
C ALA A 127 -8.37 -14.83 -1.75
N VAL A 128 -7.37 -14.55 -0.93
CA VAL A 128 -7.42 -13.58 0.17
C VAL A 128 -6.46 -12.45 -0.16
N LEU A 129 -6.96 -11.21 -0.15
CA LEU A 129 -6.23 -9.98 -0.43
C LEU A 129 -6.21 -9.07 0.81
N PRO A 130 -5.36 -9.33 1.82
CA PRO A 130 -5.13 -8.41 2.92
C PRO A 130 -4.42 -7.15 2.43
N VAL A 131 -4.58 -6.06 3.19
CA VAL A 131 -3.96 -4.76 2.92
C VAL A 131 -2.97 -4.43 4.05
N HIS A 132 -1.75 -4.08 3.71
CA HIS A 132 -0.77 -3.50 4.62
C HIS A 132 -1.03 -1.99 4.77
N LEU A 133 -2.19 -1.68 5.38
CA LEU A 133 -2.70 -0.31 5.44
C LEU A 133 -1.83 0.57 6.33
N TYR A 134 -1.69 1.84 5.99
CA TYR A 134 -0.88 2.86 6.68
C TYR A 134 0.63 2.55 6.74
N GLY A 135 1.06 1.45 6.10
CA GLY A 135 2.42 0.94 6.20
C GLY A 135 2.61 -0.09 7.32
N ALA A 136 1.53 -0.49 8.00
CA ALA A 136 1.54 -1.53 9.02
C ALA A 136 1.40 -2.93 8.41
N ALA A 137 2.05 -3.92 9.02
CA ALA A 137 1.94 -5.32 8.58
C ALA A 137 0.60 -5.93 8.99
N ALA A 138 -0.17 -6.49 8.04
CA ALA A 138 -1.29 -7.37 8.34
C ALA A 138 -0.79 -8.63 9.09
N PRO A 139 -1.65 -9.33 9.85
CA PRO A 139 -1.30 -10.55 10.61
C PRO A 139 -1.08 -11.75 9.68
N MET A 140 -0.09 -11.63 8.77
CA MET A 140 0.16 -12.56 7.66
C MET A 140 0.31 -14.02 8.08
N PRO A 141 1.00 -14.40 9.18
CA PRO A 141 1.08 -15.80 9.57
C PRO A 141 -0.28 -16.44 9.80
N ALA A 142 -1.18 -15.76 10.52
CA ALA A 142 -2.54 -16.26 10.75
C ALA A 142 -3.37 -16.27 9.45
N ILE A 143 -3.27 -15.23 8.63
CA ILE A 143 -3.98 -15.15 7.35
C ILE A 143 -3.54 -16.28 6.41
N VAL A 144 -2.24 -16.51 6.27
CA VAL A 144 -1.68 -17.57 5.41
C VAL A 144 -2.11 -18.95 5.89
N GLU A 145 -2.07 -19.21 7.20
CA GLU A 145 -2.51 -20.47 7.78
C GLU A 145 -4.01 -20.72 7.50
N ILE A 146 -4.86 -19.72 7.75
CA ILE A 146 -6.29 -19.82 7.51
C ILE A 146 -6.57 -20.05 6.02
N ALA A 147 -6.00 -19.23 5.15
CA ALA A 147 -6.17 -19.35 3.70
C ALA A 147 -5.76 -20.76 3.19
N HIS A 148 -4.61 -21.26 3.66
CA HIS A 148 -4.12 -22.60 3.28
C HIS A 148 -5.08 -23.71 3.70
N ARG A 149 -5.64 -23.65 4.92
CA ARG A 149 -6.63 -24.66 5.40
C ARG A 149 -7.89 -24.69 4.53
N HIS A 150 -8.26 -23.58 3.93
CA HIS A 150 -9.44 -23.46 3.06
C HIS A 150 -9.12 -23.51 1.55
N GLY A 151 -7.86 -23.77 1.16
CA GLY A 151 -7.44 -23.86 -0.24
C GLY A 151 -7.43 -22.54 -0.99
N ALA A 152 -7.47 -21.40 -0.29
CA ALA A 152 -7.42 -20.07 -0.88
C ALA A 152 -5.98 -19.58 -1.10
N GLN A 153 -5.74 -18.90 -2.22
CA GLN A 153 -4.46 -18.24 -2.49
C GLN A 153 -4.33 -16.95 -1.69
N VAL A 154 -3.12 -16.59 -1.25
CA VAL A 154 -2.87 -15.31 -0.59
C VAL A 154 -2.10 -14.39 -1.52
N VAL A 155 -2.63 -13.19 -1.71
CA VAL A 155 -2.01 -12.07 -2.43
C VAL A 155 -2.13 -10.83 -1.57
N VAL A 156 -1.30 -9.79 -1.76
CA VAL A 156 -1.30 -8.67 -0.82
C VAL A 156 -1.32 -7.32 -1.51
N ASP A 157 -2.12 -6.39 -0.99
CA ASP A 157 -2.01 -4.98 -1.29
C ASP A 157 -0.97 -4.34 -0.36
N ALA A 158 0.23 -4.12 -0.88
CA ALA A 158 1.37 -3.48 -0.23
C ALA A 158 1.60 -2.05 -0.72
N CYS A 159 0.59 -1.40 -1.34
CA CYS A 159 0.72 -0.06 -1.93
C CYS A 159 1.08 1.05 -0.92
N GLN A 160 1.07 0.76 0.36
CA GLN A 160 1.50 1.67 1.44
C GLN A 160 2.66 1.08 2.26
N ALA A 161 3.30 -0.01 1.82
CA ALA A 161 4.15 -0.86 2.66
C ALA A 161 5.59 -1.02 2.15
N HIS A 162 6.17 0.05 1.56
CA HIS A 162 7.54 0.05 1.01
C HIS A 162 8.58 -0.11 2.13
N GLY A 163 8.93 -1.36 2.46
CA GLY A 163 9.86 -1.71 3.52
C GLY A 163 9.22 -2.21 4.81
N THR A 164 7.90 -2.35 4.86
CA THR A 164 7.20 -3.06 5.94
C THR A 164 7.72 -4.47 6.08
N ARG A 165 7.92 -4.91 7.31
CA ARG A 165 8.33 -6.28 7.63
C ARG A 165 7.27 -6.97 8.47
N VAL A 166 6.97 -8.21 8.12
CA VAL A 166 6.01 -9.07 8.80
C VAL A 166 6.72 -9.86 9.89
N ARG A 167 6.15 -9.93 11.10
CA ARG A 167 6.64 -10.76 12.19
C ARG A 167 6.16 -12.20 11.98
N THR A 168 7.12 -13.12 11.87
CA THR A 168 6.87 -14.56 11.74
C THR A 168 7.59 -15.35 12.84
N PRO A 169 7.32 -16.63 13.04
CA PRO A 169 8.10 -17.47 13.94
C PRO A 169 9.60 -17.53 13.59
N ALA A 170 9.96 -17.33 12.32
CA ALA A 170 11.35 -17.30 11.84
C ALA A 170 12.00 -15.92 11.96
N GLY A 171 11.30 -14.90 12.47
CA GLY A 171 11.75 -13.52 12.58
C GLY A 171 11.01 -12.55 11.67
N LEU A 172 11.63 -11.41 11.39
CA LEU A 172 11.04 -10.37 10.54
C LEU A 172 11.30 -10.70 9.06
N MET A 173 10.23 -10.88 8.30
CA MET A 173 10.24 -11.22 6.89
C MET A 173 9.73 -10.03 6.04
N PRO A 174 10.07 -9.94 4.74
CA PRO A 174 9.50 -8.93 3.84
C PRO A 174 7.97 -8.97 3.78
N ALA A 175 7.35 -7.84 3.42
CA ALA A 175 5.89 -7.72 3.28
C ALA A 175 5.27 -8.72 2.27
N VAL A 176 6.07 -9.22 1.33
CA VAL A 176 5.66 -10.24 0.33
C VAL A 176 5.66 -11.68 0.89
N TRP A 177 6.05 -11.89 2.14
CA TRP A 177 6.14 -13.22 2.74
C TRP A 177 4.79 -13.95 2.76
N GLY A 178 4.81 -15.21 2.29
CA GLY A 178 3.63 -16.09 2.30
C GLY A 178 2.60 -15.75 1.23
N THR A 179 2.92 -14.91 0.25
CA THR A 179 2.01 -14.49 -0.81
C THR A 179 2.42 -15.02 -2.18
N ARG A 180 1.43 -15.15 -3.08
CA ARG A 180 1.68 -15.42 -4.50
C ARG A 180 2.27 -14.20 -5.21
N TRP A 181 1.79 -13.00 -4.83
CA TRP A 181 2.31 -11.72 -5.26
C TRP A 181 1.91 -10.60 -4.30
N ALA A 182 2.63 -9.48 -4.39
CA ALA A 182 2.33 -8.23 -3.70
C ALA A 182 2.30 -7.05 -4.67
N ALA A 183 1.27 -6.19 -4.56
CA ALA A 183 1.17 -4.97 -5.35
C ALA A 183 1.74 -3.78 -4.60
N TYR A 184 2.49 -2.93 -5.31
CA TYR A 184 3.05 -1.68 -4.81
C TYR A 184 2.60 -0.51 -5.67
N SER A 185 2.43 0.65 -5.05
CA SER A 185 2.12 1.91 -5.72
C SER A 185 3.30 2.86 -5.59
N PHE A 186 3.68 3.51 -6.68
CA PHE A 186 4.68 4.58 -6.67
C PHE A 186 4.03 5.95 -6.87
N TYR A 187 2.75 6.12 -6.48
CA TYR A 187 2.12 7.43 -6.45
C TYR A 187 2.99 8.42 -5.66
N PRO A 188 3.11 9.70 -6.07
CA PRO A 188 4.13 10.63 -5.54
C PRO A 188 4.23 10.73 -4.03
N THR A 189 3.13 10.58 -3.30
CA THR A 189 3.11 10.67 -1.83
C THR A 189 3.52 9.39 -1.11
N LYS A 190 3.75 8.27 -1.83
CA LYS A 190 4.21 7.01 -1.24
C LYS A 190 5.62 7.14 -0.69
N ASN A 191 6.00 6.25 0.25
CA ASN A 191 7.32 6.27 0.86
C ASN A 191 8.44 6.19 -0.20
N LEU A 192 8.22 5.43 -1.28
CA LEU A 192 8.94 5.52 -2.53
C LEU A 192 7.96 5.98 -3.61
N GLY A 193 7.93 7.28 -3.91
CA GLY A 193 7.04 7.86 -4.90
C GLY A 193 7.78 8.25 -6.18
N ALA A 194 7.19 7.99 -7.33
CA ALA A 194 7.60 8.54 -8.63
C ALA A 194 7.33 10.05 -8.70
N LEU A 195 7.60 10.68 -9.84
CA LEU A 195 7.18 12.05 -10.14
C LEU A 195 5.94 12.08 -11.07
N GLY A 196 5.09 11.09 -10.89
CA GLY A 196 3.86 10.78 -11.59
C GLY A 196 3.29 9.47 -11.10
N ASP A 197 2.44 8.81 -11.88
CA ASP A 197 1.92 7.49 -11.52
C ASP A 197 2.97 6.40 -11.74
N GLY A 198 2.83 5.33 -10.97
CA GLY A 198 3.65 4.13 -11.08
C GLY A 198 3.19 3.05 -10.10
N GLY A 199 3.56 1.82 -10.39
CA GLY A 199 3.30 0.66 -9.55
C GLY A 199 4.19 -0.52 -9.93
N ALA A 200 4.11 -1.58 -9.14
CA ALA A 200 4.78 -2.85 -9.42
C ALA A 200 4.07 -4.02 -8.78
N ILE A 201 4.25 -5.19 -9.37
CA ILE A 201 3.94 -6.49 -8.78
C ILE A 201 5.25 -7.18 -8.45
N LEU A 202 5.39 -7.64 -7.21
CA LEU A 202 6.49 -8.47 -6.76
C LEU A 202 6.01 -9.89 -6.53
N THR A 203 6.81 -10.87 -6.97
CA THR A 203 6.47 -12.28 -6.83
C THR A 203 7.73 -13.16 -6.90
N ASP A 204 7.68 -14.33 -6.26
CA ASP A 204 8.69 -15.37 -6.45
C ASP A 204 8.28 -16.40 -7.50
N ASP A 205 7.05 -16.28 -8.02
CA ASP A 205 6.47 -17.15 -9.03
C ASP A 205 6.71 -16.59 -10.44
N LYS A 206 7.56 -17.30 -11.19
CA LYS A 206 7.89 -16.92 -12.58
C LYS A 206 6.67 -16.87 -13.49
N GLU A 207 5.70 -17.77 -13.30
CA GLU A 207 4.50 -17.82 -14.13
C GLU A 207 3.63 -16.56 -13.93
N ILE A 208 3.46 -16.13 -12.68
CA ILE A 208 2.77 -14.87 -12.35
C ILE A 208 3.52 -13.68 -13.00
N ALA A 209 4.84 -13.62 -12.84
CA ALA A 209 5.63 -12.53 -13.43
C ALA A 209 5.48 -12.48 -14.96
N ASP A 210 5.53 -13.63 -15.64
CA ASP A 210 5.40 -13.70 -17.09
C ASP A 210 3.98 -13.35 -17.56
N ARG A 211 2.93 -13.79 -16.84
CA ARG A 211 1.55 -13.41 -17.12
C ARG A 211 1.33 -11.90 -16.97
N VAL A 212 1.87 -11.28 -15.93
CA VAL A 212 1.77 -9.82 -15.73
C VAL A 212 2.52 -9.06 -16.83
N ARG A 213 3.74 -9.50 -17.23
CA ARG A 213 4.50 -8.91 -18.35
C ARG A 213 3.70 -8.96 -19.64
N LEU A 214 3.02 -10.08 -19.89
CA LEU A 214 2.15 -10.25 -21.05
C LEU A 214 0.95 -9.30 -21.00
N LEU A 215 0.25 -9.25 -19.86
CA LEU A 215 -0.95 -8.43 -19.68
C LEU A 215 -0.64 -6.93 -19.79
N ARG A 216 0.47 -6.45 -19.20
CA ARG A 216 0.85 -5.02 -19.24
C ARG A 216 1.22 -4.53 -20.65
N HIS A 217 1.42 -5.44 -21.60
CA HIS A 217 1.85 -5.13 -22.96
C HIS A 217 0.94 -5.78 -24.00
N HIS A 218 -0.35 -5.45 -24.00
CA HIS A 218 -1.35 -5.88 -25.00
C HIS A 218 -1.49 -7.40 -25.16
N GLY A 219 -1.07 -8.22 -24.20
CA GLY A 219 -1.06 -9.67 -24.32
C GLY A 219 -0.05 -10.18 -25.36
N GLN A 220 0.96 -9.39 -25.71
CA GLN A 220 1.96 -9.71 -26.74
C GLN A 220 3.17 -10.44 -26.16
N ARG A 221 3.52 -11.58 -26.71
CA ARG A 221 4.81 -12.25 -26.47
C ARG A 221 5.93 -11.65 -27.31
N VAL A 222 5.62 -11.38 -28.56
CA VAL A 222 6.48 -10.70 -29.55
C VAL A 222 5.67 -9.57 -30.15
N ARG A 223 6.33 -8.58 -30.68
CA ARG A 223 5.68 -7.43 -31.31
C ARG A 223 4.66 -7.90 -32.37
N ASN A 224 3.43 -7.43 -32.25
CA ASN A 224 2.26 -7.74 -33.11
C ASN A 224 1.72 -9.18 -32.97
N GLU A 225 2.18 -9.98 -32.02
CA GLU A 225 1.68 -11.31 -31.73
C GLU A 225 1.02 -11.38 -30.34
N SER A 226 -0.25 -11.02 -30.28
CA SER A 226 -1.04 -11.13 -29.04
C SER A 226 -1.61 -12.54 -28.89
N THR A 227 -1.42 -13.13 -27.72
CA THR A 227 -1.98 -14.45 -27.36
C THR A 227 -3.27 -14.34 -26.54
N ARG A 228 -3.55 -13.17 -25.99
CA ARG A 228 -4.77 -12.82 -25.22
C ARG A 228 -4.95 -11.30 -25.19
N PRO A 229 -6.15 -10.79 -24.90
CA PRO A 229 -6.33 -9.37 -24.60
C PRO A 229 -5.45 -8.94 -23.43
N GLY A 230 -4.91 -7.74 -23.52
CA GLY A 230 -4.08 -7.12 -22.47
C GLY A 230 -4.25 -5.60 -22.50
N PHE A 231 -3.40 -4.91 -21.76
CA PHE A 231 -3.48 -3.48 -21.50
C PHE A 231 -2.20 -2.76 -21.94
N THR A 232 -2.22 -1.44 -21.86
CA THR A 232 -1.03 -0.58 -21.96
C THR A 232 -0.71 -0.04 -20.57
N GLU A 233 -0.26 -0.93 -19.68
CA GLU A 233 0.00 -0.60 -18.28
C GLU A 233 1.50 -0.71 -17.99
N ARG A 234 2.29 0.21 -18.57
CA ARG A 234 3.75 0.24 -18.44
C ARG A 234 4.21 1.41 -17.61
N LEU A 235 5.25 1.20 -16.81
CA LEU A 235 5.96 2.31 -16.18
C LEU A 235 6.79 3.03 -17.24
N ASP A 236 6.70 4.37 -17.28
CA ASP A 236 7.54 5.18 -18.14
C ASP A 236 9.00 5.10 -17.71
N THR A 237 9.92 5.12 -18.68
CA THR A 237 11.36 5.08 -18.43
C THR A 237 11.82 6.21 -17.49
N LEU A 238 11.26 7.40 -17.66
CA LEU A 238 11.57 8.56 -16.85
C LEU A 238 11.18 8.36 -15.37
N GLN A 239 10.02 7.74 -15.12
CA GLN A 239 9.59 7.41 -13.76
C GLN A 239 10.51 6.34 -13.13
N ALA A 240 10.93 5.35 -13.91
CA ALA A 240 11.87 4.31 -13.44
C ALA A 240 13.24 4.93 -13.07
N ALA A 241 13.76 5.86 -13.87
CA ALA A 241 15.01 6.57 -13.59
C ALA A 241 14.92 7.37 -12.28
N TRP A 242 13.83 8.10 -12.05
CA TRP A 242 13.62 8.85 -10.80
C TRP A 242 13.43 7.93 -9.58
N LEU A 243 12.76 6.80 -9.76
CA LEU A 243 12.64 5.79 -8.70
C LEU A 243 13.98 5.16 -8.34
N LEU A 244 14.85 4.91 -9.33
CA LEU A 244 16.23 4.45 -9.11
C LEU A 244 17.04 5.46 -8.30
N ALA A 245 16.94 6.76 -8.62
CA ALA A 245 17.61 7.82 -7.86
C ALA A 245 17.11 7.89 -6.41
N LYS A 246 15.82 7.62 -6.14
CA LYS A 246 15.20 7.68 -4.81
C LYS A 246 15.39 6.41 -3.97
N LEU A 247 15.51 5.24 -4.59
CA LEU A 247 15.55 3.95 -3.89
C LEU A 247 16.65 3.86 -2.81
N PRO A 248 17.87 4.36 -3.02
CA PRO A 248 18.92 4.36 -1.99
C PRO A 248 18.56 5.12 -0.72
N HIS A 249 17.69 6.14 -0.81
CA HIS A 249 17.27 6.98 0.31
C HIS A 249 16.12 6.38 1.13
N LEU A 250 15.40 5.38 0.58
CA LEU A 250 14.16 4.85 1.16
C LEU A 250 14.33 4.30 2.59
N ALA A 251 15.44 3.60 2.86
CA ALA A 251 15.70 3.06 4.19
C ALA A 251 15.85 4.17 5.25
N THR A 252 16.56 5.24 4.92
CA THR A 252 16.74 6.43 5.76
C THR A 252 15.41 7.15 5.98
N TRP A 253 14.62 7.33 4.93
CA TRP A 253 13.31 7.96 5.03
C TRP A 253 12.34 7.16 5.90
N ASN A 254 12.33 5.84 5.78
CA ASN A 254 11.53 4.97 6.65
C ASN A 254 12.04 4.98 8.09
N GLY A 255 13.35 5.04 8.30
CA GLY A 255 13.96 5.24 9.62
C GLY A 255 13.44 6.52 10.28
N ARG A 256 13.49 7.64 9.53
CA ARG A 256 13.00 8.93 10.03
C ARG A 256 11.50 8.91 10.36
N ARG A 257 10.66 8.25 9.56
CA ARG A 257 9.22 8.09 9.86
C ARG A 257 9.00 7.32 11.17
N ARG A 258 9.79 6.27 11.45
CA ARG A 258 9.72 5.53 12.73
C ARG A 258 10.13 6.39 13.92
N GLU A 259 11.16 7.23 13.78
CA GLU A 259 11.56 8.18 14.83
C GLU A 259 10.43 9.16 15.14
N LEU A 260 9.81 9.74 14.12
CA LEU A 260 8.68 10.66 14.28
C LEU A 260 7.45 9.96 14.90
N ALA A 261 7.17 8.73 14.49
CA ALA A 261 6.11 7.92 15.08
C ALA A 261 6.35 7.66 16.57
N ALA A 262 7.61 7.39 16.98
CA ALA A 262 7.97 7.20 18.37
C ALA A 262 7.75 8.49 19.23
N ILE A 263 7.93 9.67 18.63
CA ILE A 263 7.61 10.94 19.31
C ILE A 263 6.09 11.05 19.53
N TYR A 264 5.27 10.78 18.51
CA TYR A 264 3.82 10.72 18.67
C TYR A 264 3.40 9.70 19.74
N ASP A 265 3.98 8.50 19.71
CA ASP A 265 3.67 7.42 20.65
C ASP A 265 4.06 7.77 22.11
N GLY A 266 5.09 8.61 22.29
CA GLY A 266 5.51 9.08 23.60
C GLY A 266 4.59 10.14 24.23
N ILE A 267 3.76 10.81 23.43
CA ILE A 267 2.91 11.92 23.89
C ILE A 267 1.42 11.53 23.85
N LEU A 268 0.98 10.89 22.79
CA LEU A 268 -0.43 10.53 22.61
C LEU A 268 -0.86 9.40 23.55
N PRO A 269 -2.04 9.50 24.20
CA PRO A 269 -2.61 8.40 24.98
C PRO A 269 -2.74 7.10 24.14
N ALA A 270 -2.44 5.96 24.75
CA ALA A 270 -2.52 4.67 24.08
C ALA A 270 -3.92 4.37 23.49
N ALA A 271 -4.98 4.88 24.11
CA ALA A 271 -6.36 4.72 23.63
C ALA A 271 -6.64 5.39 22.28
N LEU A 272 -5.86 6.42 21.92
CA LEU A 272 -6.00 7.13 20.64
C LEU A 272 -5.18 6.49 19.51
N ARG A 273 -4.18 5.65 19.83
CA ARG A 273 -3.24 5.11 18.85
C ARG A 273 -3.74 3.81 18.22
N LEU A 274 -3.47 3.60 16.93
CA LEU A 274 -3.52 2.28 16.31
C LEU A 274 -2.21 1.53 16.60
N ARG A 275 -2.30 0.20 16.78
CA ARG A 275 -1.14 -0.66 17.09
C ARG A 275 -0.41 -1.08 15.82
N ASN A 276 0.26 -0.12 15.17
CA ASN A 276 0.89 -0.30 13.86
C ASN A 276 2.02 -1.35 13.84
N ASP A 277 2.71 -1.59 14.95
CA ASP A 277 3.84 -2.54 15.05
C ASP A 277 3.46 -3.91 15.67
N LEU A 278 2.16 -4.17 15.86
CA LEU A 278 1.68 -5.40 16.48
C LEU A 278 2.13 -6.65 15.70
N HIS A 279 2.03 -6.61 14.38
CA HIS A 279 2.28 -7.76 13.50
C HIS A 279 3.60 -7.66 12.72
N GLY A 280 4.45 -6.66 13.02
CA GLY A 280 5.71 -6.46 12.32
C GLY A 280 6.31 -5.09 12.54
N GLU A 281 7.18 -4.66 11.61
CA GLU A 281 7.74 -3.31 11.59
C GLU A 281 6.98 -2.45 10.57
N SER A 282 6.32 -1.38 11.06
CA SER A 282 5.67 -0.39 10.22
C SER A 282 6.67 0.57 9.56
N VAL A 283 6.34 1.04 8.37
CA VAL A 283 7.04 2.15 7.70
C VAL A 283 6.31 3.48 7.85
N PHE A 284 5.21 3.49 8.58
CA PHE A 284 4.42 4.69 8.86
C PHE A 284 4.22 5.55 7.61
N HIS A 285 3.64 4.94 6.56
CA HIS A 285 3.18 5.70 5.41
C HIS A 285 2.22 6.81 5.85
N LEU A 286 1.33 6.46 6.77
CA LEU A 286 0.49 7.38 7.53
C LEU A 286 0.64 7.08 9.03
N TYR A 287 0.58 8.13 9.86
CA TYR A 287 0.40 7.98 11.30
C TYR A 287 -1.07 8.27 11.63
N THR A 288 -1.83 7.22 11.83
CA THR A 288 -3.29 7.30 12.00
C THR A 288 -3.68 7.03 13.45
N ILE A 289 -4.53 7.88 13.97
CA ILE A 289 -5.13 7.81 15.31
C ILE A 289 -6.64 7.61 15.21
N ARG A 290 -7.28 7.27 16.34
CA ARG A 290 -8.74 7.15 16.44
C ARG A 290 -9.29 8.14 17.48
N LEU A 291 -10.27 8.92 17.07
CA LEU A 291 -10.89 9.98 17.88
C LEU A 291 -12.41 9.95 17.72
N PRO A 292 -13.20 9.96 18.82
CA PRO A 292 -14.67 10.00 18.73
C PRO A 292 -15.19 11.23 17.96
N HIS A 293 -14.49 12.36 18.05
CA HIS A 293 -14.87 13.65 17.46
C HIS A 293 -13.80 14.13 16.47
N ARG A 294 -13.31 13.23 15.61
CA ARG A 294 -12.17 13.48 14.69
C ARG A 294 -12.32 14.74 13.84
N ASP A 295 -13.55 15.06 13.38
CA ASP A 295 -13.77 16.21 12.48
C ASP A 295 -13.57 17.53 13.22
N VAL A 296 -13.96 17.60 14.50
CA VAL A 296 -13.68 18.77 15.38
C VAL A 296 -12.18 18.93 15.57
N VAL A 297 -11.47 17.85 15.90
CA VAL A 297 -10.01 17.89 16.09
C VAL A 297 -9.31 18.27 14.77
N ARG A 298 -9.76 17.76 13.62
CA ARG A 298 -9.24 18.15 12.32
C ARG A 298 -9.39 19.65 12.05
N GLU A 299 -10.54 20.23 12.36
CA GLU A 299 -10.79 21.69 12.21
C GLU A 299 -9.92 22.51 13.14
N LEU A 300 -9.74 22.10 14.39
CA LEU A 300 -8.85 22.77 15.35
C LEU A 300 -7.39 22.75 14.87
N LEU A 301 -6.90 21.59 14.41
CA LEU A 301 -5.56 21.47 13.83
C LEU A 301 -5.39 22.37 12.60
N ALA A 302 -6.39 22.42 11.73
CA ALA A 302 -6.38 23.29 10.55
C ALA A 302 -6.30 24.78 10.94
N ALA A 303 -7.00 25.21 11.98
CA ALA A 303 -6.94 26.57 12.51
C ALA A 303 -5.54 26.91 13.07
N GLN A 304 -4.79 25.90 13.56
CA GLN A 304 -3.41 26.03 14.03
C GLN A 304 -2.37 25.87 12.89
N GLY A 305 -2.83 25.77 11.63
CA GLY A 305 -1.95 25.64 10.47
C GLY A 305 -1.38 24.23 10.28
N VAL A 306 -2.03 23.20 10.82
CA VAL A 306 -1.67 21.79 10.67
C VAL A 306 -2.69 21.10 9.76
N GLN A 307 -2.22 20.49 8.68
CA GLN A 307 -3.04 19.65 7.83
C GLN A 307 -3.17 18.26 8.48
N ALA A 308 -4.41 17.80 8.69
CA ALA A 308 -4.73 16.41 9.05
C ALA A 308 -5.83 15.91 8.13
N ASP A 309 -5.86 14.61 7.82
CA ASP A 309 -6.78 14.08 6.82
C ASP A 309 -7.33 12.68 7.20
N VAL A 310 -8.41 12.28 6.55
CA VAL A 310 -9.13 11.04 6.85
C VAL A 310 -8.85 10.00 5.76
N TYR A 311 -8.18 8.92 6.11
CA TYR A 311 -7.90 7.78 5.23
C TYR A 311 -8.51 6.49 5.85
N TYR A 312 -9.77 6.08 5.45
CA TYR A 312 -10.59 6.70 4.42
C TYR A 312 -11.97 7.08 4.99
N PRO A 313 -12.67 8.09 4.42
CA PRO A 313 -13.92 8.58 5.00
C PRO A 313 -15.11 7.62 4.79
N HIS A 314 -15.05 6.75 3.78
CA HIS A 314 -16.11 5.83 3.42
C HIS A 314 -15.58 4.42 3.20
N PRO A 315 -16.27 3.37 3.68
CA PRO A 315 -15.89 2.00 3.44
C PRO A 315 -15.99 1.65 1.95
N ALA A 316 -15.01 0.87 1.45
CA ALA A 316 -14.91 0.56 0.03
C ALA A 316 -16.12 -0.17 -0.54
N TYR A 317 -16.96 -0.83 0.27
CA TYR A 317 -18.22 -1.42 -0.19
C TYR A 317 -19.25 -0.36 -0.65
N SER A 318 -19.07 0.91 -0.28
CA SER A 318 -19.96 1.99 -0.75
C SER A 318 -19.92 2.18 -2.27
N LEU A 319 -18.88 1.68 -2.93
CA LEU A 319 -18.76 1.66 -4.39
C LEU A 319 -19.70 0.63 -5.06
N LEU A 320 -20.18 -0.37 -4.30
CA LEU A 320 -21.02 -1.44 -4.82
C LEU A 320 -22.49 -1.15 -4.52
N PRO A 321 -23.31 -0.77 -5.51
CA PRO A 321 -24.72 -0.54 -5.30
C PRO A 321 -25.39 -1.76 -4.66
N GLY A 322 -26.09 -1.54 -3.54
CA GLY A 322 -26.81 -2.61 -2.83
C GLY A 322 -25.96 -3.45 -1.87
N SER A 323 -24.64 -3.34 -1.89
CA SER A 323 -23.77 -4.02 -0.92
C SER A 323 -23.86 -3.33 0.45
N ARG A 324 -24.26 -4.08 1.47
CA ARG A 324 -24.30 -3.60 2.87
C ARG A 324 -23.82 -4.71 3.81
N PRO A 325 -22.53 -5.08 3.76
CA PRO A 325 -22.00 -6.10 4.66
C PRO A 325 -22.05 -5.61 6.11
N ARG A 326 -22.25 -6.54 7.04
CA ARG A 326 -22.19 -6.22 8.47
C ARG A 326 -20.73 -6.28 8.95
N LEU A 327 -20.08 -5.12 9.00
CA LEU A 327 -18.68 -4.94 9.40
C LEU A 327 -18.60 -3.90 10.54
N PRO A 328 -18.97 -4.29 11.78
CA PRO A 328 -19.13 -3.32 12.87
C PRO A 328 -17.82 -2.68 13.32
N ALA A 329 -16.68 -3.39 13.25
CA ALA A 329 -15.38 -2.83 13.59
C ALA A 329 -14.92 -1.83 12.52
N THR A 330 -15.08 -2.17 11.23
CA THR A 330 -14.80 -1.26 10.11
C THR A 330 -15.62 0.03 10.22
N GLN A 331 -16.94 -0.06 10.39
CA GLN A 331 -17.80 1.11 10.48
C GLN A 331 -17.39 2.04 11.61
N ARG A 332 -17.18 1.47 12.81
CA ARG A 332 -16.77 2.23 13.99
C ARG A 332 -15.42 2.91 13.80
N LEU A 333 -14.43 2.19 13.28
CA LEU A 333 -13.09 2.74 13.11
C LEU A 333 -13.07 3.85 12.05
N MET A 334 -13.75 3.67 10.93
CA MET A 334 -13.80 4.67 9.86
C MET A 334 -14.48 5.99 10.27
N ASP A 335 -15.37 5.95 11.26
CA ASP A 335 -15.94 7.18 11.86
C ASP A 335 -14.94 7.91 12.78
N GLN A 336 -13.85 7.27 13.18
CA GLN A 336 -12.92 7.76 14.20
C GLN A 336 -11.51 8.07 13.67
N VAL A 337 -11.08 7.51 12.53
CA VAL A 337 -9.70 7.66 12.06
C VAL A 337 -9.39 9.08 11.62
N LEU A 338 -8.22 9.55 12.05
CA LEU A 338 -7.59 10.80 11.62
C LEU A 338 -6.10 10.55 11.44
N SER A 339 -5.55 10.89 10.29
CA SER A 339 -4.11 10.79 10.01
C SER A 339 -3.42 12.12 10.25
N LEU A 340 -2.32 12.07 10.98
CA LEU A 340 -1.47 13.20 11.32
C LEU A 340 -0.26 13.28 10.37
N PRO A 341 0.34 14.47 10.18
CA PRO A 341 1.52 14.64 9.37
C PRO A 341 2.66 13.71 9.79
N ILE A 342 3.19 12.97 8.82
CA ILE A 342 4.39 12.15 9.00
C ILE A 342 5.16 12.05 7.68
N HIS A 343 6.32 12.70 7.59
CA HIS A 343 7.22 12.65 6.43
C HIS A 343 8.66 12.97 6.84
N PRO A 344 9.69 12.50 6.11
CA PRO A 344 11.08 12.61 6.54
C PRO A 344 11.60 14.03 6.80
N ALA A 345 11.01 15.04 6.15
CA ALA A 345 11.39 16.43 6.32
C ALA A 345 10.67 17.15 7.49
N LEU A 346 9.82 16.45 8.26
CA LEU A 346 9.11 17.03 9.39
C LEU A 346 10.05 17.18 10.60
N ALA A 347 10.00 18.33 11.26
CA ALA A 347 10.81 18.58 12.48
C ALA A 347 10.20 17.88 13.71
N ASP A 348 11.05 17.46 14.64
CA ASP A 348 10.63 16.83 15.90
C ASP A 348 9.70 17.73 16.71
N ASP A 349 10.01 19.04 16.76
CA ASP A 349 9.24 20.01 17.53
C ASP A 349 7.84 20.21 16.91
N ASP A 350 7.70 20.13 15.60
CA ASP A 350 6.39 20.16 14.95
C ASP A 350 5.55 18.93 15.33
N VAL A 351 6.16 17.74 15.38
CA VAL A 351 5.48 16.52 15.81
C VAL A 351 5.03 16.61 17.26
N ARG A 352 5.91 17.12 18.17
CA ARG A 352 5.57 17.35 19.59
C ARG A 352 4.41 18.31 19.74
N ARG A 353 4.44 19.43 19.00
CA ARG A 353 3.37 20.41 18.98
C ARG A 353 2.04 19.80 18.55
N ILE A 354 2.03 19.10 17.40
CA ILE A 354 0.82 18.44 16.88
C ILE A 354 0.25 17.43 17.88
N ALA A 355 1.11 16.62 18.51
CA ALA A 355 0.68 15.64 19.49
C ALA A 355 0.02 16.30 20.73
N LEU A 356 0.58 17.39 21.22
CA LEU A 356 0.01 18.14 22.36
C LEU A 356 -1.33 18.79 21.99
N GLU A 357 -1.43 19.40 20.80
CA GLU A 357 -2.70 19.97 20.30
C GLU A 357 -3.79 18.89 20.17
N VAL A 358 -3.44 17.68 19.71
CA VAL A 358 -4.38 16.55 19.67
C VAL A 358 -4.82 16.12 21.07
N VAL A 359 -3.90 16.04 22.05
CA VAL A 359 -4.25 15.69 23.44
C VAL A 359 -5.21 16.71 24.04
N GLU A 360 -4.92 18.01 23.86
CA GLU A 360 -5.77 19.10 24.35
C GLU A 360 -7.17 19.07 23.71
N ALA A 361 -7.24 18.82 22.39
CA ALA A 361 -8.50 18.77 21.65
C ALA A 361 -9.32 17.49 21.93
N ALA A 362 -8.71 16.43 22.44
CA ALA A 362 -9.36 15.16 22.74
C ALA A 362 -9.91 15.07 24.18
N THR A 363 -9.55 16.04 25.05
CA THR A 363 -10.05 16.17 26.44
C THR A 363 -11.23 17.10 26.52
#